data_8a542f5349068565edf4bf80baa2b80c
#
_entry.id   8a542f5349068565edf4bf80baa2b80c
#
_cell.length_a   1.000
_cell.length_b   1.000
_cell.length_c   1.000
_cell.angle_alpha   90.00
_cell.angle_beta   90.00
_cell.angle_gamma   90.00
#
_symmetry.space_group_name_H-M   'P 1'
#
loop_
_entity.id
_entity.type
_entity.pdbx_description
1 polymer ?
#
loop_
_entity_poly.entity_id
_entity_poly.type
_entity_poly.pdbx_seq_one_letter_code
_entity_poly.pdbx_strand_id
1 'polypeptide(L)'
;MRGSDEPHARLAASFPQLRALLAIDPFRKLFVAGSLSSFGDWLALLATTALAASLAADGASQYFAVSGVFILRIAPAIVLGPLAGVVADRLDRRRTMVVGDLLRFLLFMSIPLVGQLWWMYIAIVLIECVSLFWNPAKDATVPNLVPPQRLELANQLNLIGSYGTAPIAALLFSGLSLVGQPLSDLIPGIDEEGIYLAIYANAATFLLSAWLVSRVPFPKRATREQHASESVARSITDGLLILKERPFVRGLVAGMLGAFAGGGLVIGLATRFVEDMGAGAPGYGMLFVSVFSGMALGLVLGPRVLRGFSRPRLFGSALSAAGIVLLALALVPTLLLALPLAFVLGAFVGVGWVVGYTLIGLTVEDEIRGRTFALVQSLDGVVLVVVLALAPLAAAMFDAILGLPIGVDLGGLHLTYTGAMVTYVIAGLAMLGSGIWAWRSMNDRPGVSALAELREVIRRRSS
;
A
#
# COMPACT_ATOMS: atom_id res chain seq x y z
N MET A 1 -2.99 -29.77 -32.45
CA MET A 1 -3.88 -29.97 -31.28
C MET A 1 -3.03 -30.32 -30.08
N ARG A 2 -2.57 -29.34 -29.30
CA ARG A 2 -1.99 -29.43 -27.92
C ARG A 2 -1.69 -27.99 -27.50
N GLY A 3 -2.62 -27.29 -26.83
CA GLY A 3 -2.38 -25.91 -26.40
C GLY A 3 -3.46 -25.26 -25.58
N SER A 4 -4.54 -25.95 -25.16
CA SER A 4 -5.66 -25.38 -24.41
C SER A 4 -5.67 -25.65 -22.89
N ASP A 5 -4.82 -26.55 -22.39
CA ASP A 5 -4.92 -27.01 -20.98
C ASP A 5 -3.87 -26.41 -20.02
N GLU A 6 -2.93 -25.59 -20.52
CA GLU A 6 -1.81 -25.07 -19.69
C GLU A 6 -2.20 -24.13 -18.53
N PRO A 7 -3.23 -23.29 -18.58
CA PRO A 7 -3.50 -22.36 -17.47
C PRO A 7 -4.17 -23.03 -16.26
N HIS A 8 -5.07 -23.99 -16.53
CA HIS A 8 -5.71 -24.76 -15.45
C HIS A 8 -4.73 -25.74 -14.81
N ALA A 9 -3.83 -26.32 -15.61
CA ALA A 9 -2.78 -27.20 -15.14
C ALA A 9 -1.77 -26.44 -14.25
N ARG A 10 -1.41 -25.20 -14.57
CA ARG A 10 -0.50 -24.38 -13.72
C ARG A 10 -1.14 -23.90 -12.42
N LEU A 11 -2.41 -23.57 -12.43
CA LEU A 11 -3.15 -23.26 -11.18
C LEU A 11 -3.37 -24.52 -10.33
N ALA A 12 -3.74 -25.63 -10.96
CA ALA A 12 -3.88 -26.92 -10.27
C ALA A 12 -2.53 -27.43 -9.72
N ALA A 13 -1.42 -27.18 -10.42
CA ALA A 13 -0.06 -27.50 -9.96
C ALA A 13 0.42 -26.56 -8.84
N SER A 14 -0.09 -25.33 -8.73
CA SER A 14 0.29 -24.37 -7.67
C SER A 14 -0.35 -24.68 -6.31
N PHE A 15 -1.58 -25.23 -6.29
CA PHE A 15 -2.23 -25.59 -5.04
C PHE A 15 -1.50 -26.68 -4.22
N PRO A 16 -1.04 -27.80 -4.81
CA PRO A 16 -0.23 -28.78 -4.09
C PRO A 16 1.10 -28.21 -3.58
N GLN A 17 1.74 -27.33 -4.35
CA GLN A 17 2.99 -26.69 -3.95
C GLN A 17 2.78 -25.72 -2.79
N LEU A 18 1.70 -24.95 -2.83
CA LEU A 18 1.27 -24.05 -1.77
C LEU A 18 0.98 -24.83 -0.47
N ARG A 19 0.19 -25.90 -0.58
CA ARG A 19 -0.11 -26.78 0.54
C ARG A 19 1.14 -27.43 1.13
N ALA A 20 2.05 -27.86 0.28
CA ALA A 20 3.33 -28.44 0.69
C ALA A 20 4.26 -27.42 1.35
N LEU A 21 4.19 -26.13 0.98
CA LEU A 21 4.92 -25.06 1.65
C LEU A 21 4.32 -24.73 3.01
N LEU A 22 3.01 -24.59 3.09
CA LEU A 22 2.28 -24.35 4.34
C LEU A 22 2.27 -25.54 5.30
N ALA A 23 2.63 -26.75 4.83
CA ALA A 23 2.86 -27.91 5.66
C ALA A 23 4.17 -27.81 6.47
N ILE A 24 5.09 -26.92 6.10
CA ILE A 24 6.29 -26.62 6.89
C ILE A 24 5.87 -25.78 8.10
N ASP A 25 5.70 -26.43 9.24
CA ASP A 25 5.13 -25.82 10.46
C ASP A 25 5.88 -24.54 10.90
N PRO A 26 7.23 -24.48 10.95
CA PRO A 26 7.93 -23.22 11.27
C PRO A 26 7.63 -22.09 10.31
N PHE A 27 7.61 -22.37 9.01
CA PHE A 27 7.28 -21.36 7.98
C PHE A 27 5.83 -20.89 8.12
N ARG A 28 4.88 -21.83 8.29
CA ARG A 28 3.46 -21.50 8.46
C ARG A 28 3.23 -20.55 9.64
N LYS A 29 3.85 -20.85 10.80
CA LYS A 29 3.75 -19.99 12.00
C LYS A 29 4.31 -18.59 11.74
N LEU A 30 5.50 -18.49 11.10
CA LEU A 30 6.11 -17.22 10.76
C LEU A 30 5.28 -16.45 9.72
N PHE A 31 4.75 -17.13 8.72
CA PHE A 31 3.87 -16.55 7.70
C PHE A 31 2.58 -15.99 8.31
N VAL A 32 1.92 -16.75 9.17
CA VAL A 32 0.69 -16.30 9.86
C VAL A 32 1.00 -15.11 10.79
N ALA A 33 2.09 -15.18 11.56
CA ALA A 33 2.51 -14.07 12.41
C ALA A 33 2.82 -12.80 11.58
N GLY A 34 3.55 -12.93 10.47
CA GLY A 34 3.84 -11.82 9.57
C GLY A 34 2.60 -11.24 8.90
N SER A 35 1.66 -12.09 8.46
CA SER A 35 0.39 -11.65 7.88
C SER A 35 -0.49 -10.94 8.92
N LEU A 36 -0.49 -11.42 10.16
CA LEU A 36 -1.22 -10.81 11.27
C LEU A 36 -0.61 -9.45 11.67
N SER A 37 0.73 -9.35 11.70
CA SER A 37 1.43 -8.08 11.89
C SER A 37 1.09 -7.09 10.77
N SER A 38 1.13 -7.51 9.50
CA SER A 38 0.76 -6.66 8.37
C SER A 38 -0.71 -6.23 8.39
N PHE A 39 -1.61 -7.14 8.77
CA PHE A 39 -3.01 -6.81 9.02
C PHE A 39 -3.15 -5.73 10.09
N GLY A 40 -2.41 -5.87 11.20
CA GLY A 40 -2.35 -4.88 12.25
C GLY A 40 -1.81 -3.53 11.75
N ASP A 41 -0.76 -3.54 10.94
CA ASP A 41 -0.16 -2.31 10.37
C ASP A 41 -1.15 -1.53 9.48
N TRP A 42 -1.98 -2.23 8.68
CA TRP A 42 -3.05 -1.62 7.89
C TRP A 42 -4.18 -1.07 8.78
N LEU A 43 -4.59 -1.86 9.79
CA LEU A 43 -5.60 -1.42 10.75
C LEU A 43 -5.12 -0.20 11.55
N ALA A 44 -3.85 -0.21 11.99
CA ALA A 44 -3.21 0.91 12.67
C ALA A 44 -3.12 2.16 11.79
N LEU A 45 -2.84 2.01 10.50
CA LEU A 45 -2.81 3.13 9.57
C LEU A 45 -4.17 3.84 9.55
N LEU A 46 -5.26 3.08 9.36
CA LEU A 46 -6.61 3.62 9.32
C LEU A 46 -7.01 4.23 10.66
N ALA A 47 -6.80 3.52 11.75
CA ALA A 47 -7.20 3.96 13.07
C ALA A 47 -6.42 5.20 13.56
N THR A 48 -5.10 5.25 13.33
CA THR A 48 -4.29 6.40 13.79
C THR A 48 -4.52 7.64 12.93
N THR A 49 -4.80 7.52 11.63
CA THR A 49 -5.15 8.67 10.78
C THR A 49 -6.55 9.19 11.11
N ALA A 50 -7.53 8.32 11.34
CA ALA A 50 -8.87 8.70 11.79
C ALA A 50 -8.80 9.36 13.16
N LEU A 51 -8.06 8.79 14.12
CA LEU A 51 -7.87 9.38 15.46
C LEU A 51 -7.17 10.74 15.40
N ALA A 52 -6.17 10.91 14.53
CA ALA A 52 -5.52 12.19 14.35
C ALA A 52 -6.51 13.27 13.88
N ALA A 53 -7.37 12.92 12.92
CA ALA A 53 -8.39 13.82 12.43
C ALA A 53 -9.43 14.17 13.52
N SER A 54 -9.90 13.18 14.30
CA SER A 54 -10.91 13.39 15.34
C SER A 54 -10.40 14.16 16.56
N LEU A 55 -9.10 14.04 16.91
CA LEU A 55 -8.49 14.79 18.01
C LEU A 55 -8.10 16.23 17.64
N ALA A 56 -8.17 16.60 16.37
CA ALA A 56 -7.85 17.94 15.90
C ALA A 56 -9.06 18.87 15.99
N ALA A 57 -8.81 20.16 16.32
CA ALA A 57 -9.88 21.10 16.69
C ALA A 57 -10.71 21.63 15.51
N ASP A 58 -10.13 21.74 14.31
CA ASP A 58 -10.75 22.33 13.12
C ASP A 58 -10.20 21.76 11.80
N GLY A 59 -10.81 22.13 10.67
CA GLY A 59 -10.45 21.57 9.37
C GLY A 59 -8.98 21.73 8.97
N ALA A 60 -8.33 22.85 9.27
CA ALA A 60 -6.93 23.07 8.96
C ALA A 60 -6.02 22.22 9.87
N SER A 61 -6.32 22.17 11.18
CA SER A 61 -5.57 21.36 12.14
C SER A 61 -5.70 19.85 11.86
N GLN A 62 -6.83 19.39 11.32
CA GLN A 62 -7.00 17.99 10.87
C GLN A 62 -5.99 17.60 9.77
N TYR A 63 -5.79 18.46 8.78
CA TYR A 63 -4.79 18.22 7.75
C TYR A 63 -3.37 18.09 8.33
N PHE A 64 -2.99 18.98 9.26
CA PHE A 64 -1.70 18.92 9.94
C PHE A 64 -1.57 17.66 10.80
N ALA A 65 -2.63 17.29 11.50
CA ALA A 65 -2.63 16.11 12.34
C ALA A 65 -2.45 14.81 11.53
N VAL A 66 -3.16 14.66 10.42
CA VAL A 66 -3.02 13.51 9.53
C VAL A 66 -1.65 13.47 8.87
N SER A 67 -1.14 14.62 8.37
CA SER A 67 0.24 14.71 7.84
C SER A 67 1.28 14.31 8.87
N GLY A 68 1.09 14.72 10.12
CA GLY A 68 1.96 14.35 11.23
C GLY A 68 2.08 12.85 11.41
N VAL A 69 0.96 12.10 11.33
CA VAL A 69 0.98 10.63 11.39
C VAL A 69 1.88 10.05 10.29
N PHE A 70 1.70 10.47 9.04
CA PHE A 70 2.49 9.94 7.92
C PHE A 70 3.97 10.30 8.05
N ILE A 71 4.29 11.55 8.40
CA ILE A 71 5.68 11.99 8.60
C ILE A 71 6.36 11.17 9.69
N LEU A 72 5.69 11.00 10.84
CA LEU A 72 6.27 10.32 12.00
C LEU A 72 6.39 8.80 11.81
N ARG A 73 5.55 8.19 10.96
CA ARG A 73 5.71 6.78 10.58
C ARG A 73 6.99 6.52 9.78
N ILE A 74 7.50 7.50 9.09
CA ILE A 74 8.61 7.35 8.16
C ILE A 74 9.91 7.90 8.73
N ALA A 75 9.82 8.95 9.54
CA ALA A 75 10.97 9.61 10.12
C ALA A 75 12.00 8.64 10.75
N PRO A 76 11.60 7.62 11.54
CA PRO A 76 12.54 6.66 12.10
C PRO A 76 13.31 5.88 11.04
N ALA A 77 12.66 5.48 9.94
CA ALA A 77 13.32 4.73 8.87
C ALA A 77 14.39 5.57 8.15
N ILE A 78 14.13 6.85 7.94
CA ILE A 78 15.07 7.78 7.31
C ILE A 78 16.28 8.03 8.22
N VAL A 79 16.02 8.29 9.51
CA VAL A 79 17.07 8.70 10.46
C VAL A 79 17.86 7.49 10.97
N LEU A 80 17.19 6.42 11.34
CA LEU A 80 17.78 5.26 12.02
C LEU A 80 17.99 4.05 11.11
N GLY A 81 17.41 4.03 9.90
CA GLY A 81 17.46 2.88 8.99
C GLY A 81 18.87 2.33 8.75
N PRO A 82 19.87 3.15 8.40
CA PRO A 82 21.23 2.69 8.20
C PRO A 82 21.87 2.05 9.43
N LEU A 83 21.55 2.56 10.62
CA LEU A 83 22.04 2.05 11.91
C LEU A 83 21.28 0.78 12.32
N ALA A 84 19.96 0.76 12.07
CA ALA A 84 19.10 -0.35 12.44
C ALA A 84 19.50 -1.65 11.75
N GLY A 85 19.92 -1.62 10.48
CA GLY A 85 20.42 -2.79 9.76
C GLY A 85 21.63 -3.43 10.44
N VAL A 86 22.63 -2.62 10.81
CA VAL A 86 23.86 -3.09 11.47
C VAL A 86 23.57 -3.68 12.87
N VAL A 87 22.65 -3.06 13.60
CA VAL A 87 22.25 -3.54 14.95
C VAL A 87 21.39 -4.79 14.83
N ALA A 88 20.42 -4.84 13.89
CA ALA A 88 19.53 -5.98 13.69
C ALA A 88 20.32 -7.27 13.39
N ASP A 89 21.44 -7.16 12.67
CA ASP A 89 22.31 -8.30 12.38
C ASP A 89 22.98 -8.91 13.63
N ARG A 90 23.07 -8.16 14.72
CA ARG A 90 23.71 -8.64 15.98
C ARG A 90 22.69 -9.22 16.97
N LEU A 91 21.41 -8.91 16.81
CA LEU A 91 20.35 -9.31 17.72
C LEU A 91 19.88 -10.75 17.47
N ASP A 92 19.37 -11.40 18.52
CA ASP A 92 18.66 -12.67 18.39
C ASP A 92 17.29 -12.44 17.73
N ARG A 93 17.11 -13.00 16.54
CA ARG A 93 15.93 -12.77 15.68
C ARG A 93 14.61 -13.08 16.41
N ARG A 94 14.55 -14.21 17.13
CA ARG A 94 13.35 -14.60 17.86
C ARG A 94 13.02 -13.60 18.98
N ARG A 95 14.03 -13.28 19.80
CA ARG A 95 13.83 -12.31 20.88
C ARG A 95 13.45 -10.93 20.34
N THR A 96 14.11 -10.47 19.30
CA THR A 96 13.80 -9.18 18.65
C THR A 96 12.35 -9.13 18.17
N MET A 97 11.86 -10.19 17.53
CA MET A 97 10.49 -10.22 17.03
C MET A 97 9.47 -10.31 18.17
N VAL A 98 9.69 -11.19 19.16
CA VAL A 98 8.76 -11.35 20.30
C VAL A 98 8.71 -10.10 21.17
N VAL A 99 9.85 -9.56 21.55
CA VAL A 99 9.92 -8.32 22.35
C VAL A 99 9.37 -7.14 21.55
N GLY A 100 9.68 -7.07 20.25
CA GLY A 100 9.15 -6.04 19.36
C GLY A 100 7.62 -6.06 19.28
N ASP A 101 7.02 -7.23 19.14
CA ASP A 101 5.55 -7.36 19.11
C ASP A 101 4.92 -7.00 20.46
N LEU A 102 5.54 -7.41 21.59
CA LEU A 102 5.06 -7.03 22.93
C LEU A 102 5.16 -5.52 23.17
N LEU A 103 6.24 -4.88 22.72
CA LEU A 103 6.37 -3.41 22.82
C LEU A 103 5.32 -2.71 21.97
N ARG A 104 5.10 -3.18 20.72
CA ARG A 104 4.04 -2.62 19.85
C ARG A 104 2.66 -2.80 20.47
N PHE A 105 2.37 -3.98 21.03
CA PHE A 105 1.13 -4.21 21.79
C PHE A 105 0.93 -3.18 22.90
N LEU A 106 1.92 -2.98 23.77
CA LEU A 106 1.82 -2.03 24.88
C LEU A 106 1.67 -0.59 24.40
N LEU A 107 2.42 -0.19 23.38
CA LEU A 107 2.35 1.15 22.81
C LEU A 107 0.98 1.42 22.18
N PHE A 108 0.42 0.50 21.40
CA PHE A 108 -0.91 0.66 20.84
C PHE A 108 -2.00 0.68 21.92
N MET A 109 -1.89 -0.18 22.94
CA MET A 109 -2.81 -0.14 24.09
C MET A 109 -2.80 1.20 24.83
N SER A 110 -1.65 1.87 24.89
CA SER A 110 -1.51 3.14 25.59
C SER A 110 -2.15 4.33 24.85
N ILE A 111 -2.35 4.24 23.52
CA ILE A 111 -2.89 5.37 22.73
C ILE A 111 -4.30 5.75 23.19
N PRO A 112 -5.29 4.84 23.25
CA PRO A 112 -6.62 5.18 23.73
C PRO A 112 -6.66 5.54 25.22
N LEU A 113 -5.78 4.93 26.04
CA LEU A 113 -5.71 5.19 27.48
C LEU A 113 -5.30 6.63 27.81
N VAL A 114 -4.40 7.20 26.99
CA VAL A 114 -3.98 8.60 27.14
C VAL A 114 -4.91 9.55 26.38
N GLY A 115 -5.42 9.14 25.19
CA GLY A 115 -6.40 9.88 24.42
C GLY A 115 -5.94 11.25 23.91
N GLN A 116 -4.62 11.43 23.74
CA GLN A 116 -4.02 12.72 23.37
C GLN A 116 -3.18 12.59 22.08
N LEU A 117 -3.30 13.60 21.20
CA LEU A 117 -2.59 13.61 19.91
C LEU A 117 -1.06 13.54 20.08
N TRP A 118 -0.50 14.29 21.03
CA TRP A 118 0.95 14.30 21.29
C TRP A 118 1.48 12.92 21.71
N TRP A 119 0.71 12.18 22.53
CA TRP A 119 1.10 10.84 22.96
C TRP A 119 1.04 9.84 21.82
N MET A 120 -0.02 9.91 21.01
CA MET A 120 -0.16 9.09 19.80
C MET A 120 1.04 9.27 18.88
N TYR A 121 1.52 10.50 18.65
CA TYR A 121 2.71 10.76 17.85
C TYR A 121 3.97 10.14 18.42
N ILE A 122 4.20 10.25 19.75
CA ILE A 122 5.34 9.59 20.40
C ILE A 122 5.23 8.08 20.25
N ALA A 123 4.05 7.50 20.50
CA ALA A 123 3.82 6.07 20.36
C ALA A 123 4.09 5.58 18.94
N ILE A 124 3.63 6.31 17.92
CA ILE A 124 3.91 5.99 16.50
C ILE A 124 5.41 5.96 16.22
N VAL A 125 6.16 6.97 16.64
CA VAL A 125 7.63 7.00 16.44
C VAL A 125 8.28 5.80 17.10
N LEU A 126 7.90 5.46 18.33
CA LEU A 126 8.45 4.30 19.05
C LEU A 126 8.08 2.97 18.38
N ILE A 127 6.85 2.84 17.90
CA ILE A 127 6.38 1.67 17.16
C ILE A 127 7.20 1.48 15.88
N GLU A 128 7.42 2.55 15.12
CA GLU A 128 8.21 2.48 13.89
C GLU A 128 9.69 2.19 14.17
N CYS A 129 10.27 2.74 15.26
CA CYS A 129 11.61 2.35 15.71
C CYS A 129 11.70 0.84 15.99
N VAL A 130 10.71 0.25 16.63
CA VAL A 130 10.65 -1.20 16.88
C VAL A 130 10.55 -1.96 15.57
N SER A 131 9.74 -1.49 14.63
CA SER A 131 9.50 -2.11 13.32
C SER A 131 10.78 -2.19 12.47
N LEU A 132 11.71 -1.23 12.63
CA LEU A 132 13.01 -1.25 11.95
C LEU A 132 13.87 -2.47 12.29
N PHE A 133 13.67 -3.10 13.43
CA PHE A 133 14.37 -4.32 13.83
C PHE A 133 13.54 -5.58 13.54
N TRP A 134 12.23 -5.49 13.64
CA TRP A 134 11.32 -6.61 13.46
C TRP A 134 11.30 -7.12 12.01
N ASN A 135 11.15 -6.20 11.03
CA ASN A 135 11.04 -6.55 9.62
C ASN A 135 12.29 -7.27 9.08
N PRO A 136 13.53 -6.77 9.28
CA PRO A 136 14.72 -7.49 8.86
C PRO A 136 14.89 -8.84 9.55
N ALA A 137 14.52 -8.96 10.83
CA ALA A 137 14.59 -10.23 11.55
C ALA A 137 13.67 -11.29 10.94
N LYS A 138 12.44 -10.90 10.54
CA LYS A 138 11.48 -11.75 9.83
C LYS A 138 12.04 -12.18 8.47
N ASP A 139 12.43 -11.21 7.64
CA ASP A 139 12.86 -11.46 6.26
C ASP A 139 14.12 -12.33 6.19
N ALA A 140 15.07 -12.11 7.11
CA ALA A 140 16.27 -12.94 7.23
C ALA A 140 15.98 -14.37 7.77
N THR A 141 14.80 -14.60 8.35
CA THR A 141 14.43 -15.92 8.89
C THR A 141 13.82 -16.84 7.82
N VAL A 142 13.06 -16.30 6.88
CA VAL A 142 12.35 -17.07 5.83
C VAL A 142 13.27 -18.01 5.05
N PRO A 143 14.47 -17.59 4.55
CA PRO A 143 15.36 -18.47 3.80
C PRO A 143 15.93 -19.64 4.62
N ASN A 144 15.90 -19.54 5.95
CA ASN A 144 16.38 -20.61 6.84
C ASN A 144 15.28 -21.64 7.17
N LEU A 145 14.02 -21.35 6.86
CA LEU A 145 12.87 -22.22 7.14
C LEU A 145 12.37 -22.97 5.91
N VAL A 146 12.73 -22.50 4.71
CA VAL A 146 12.18 -22.99 3.45
C VAL A 146 13.31 -23.50 2.54
N PRO A 147 13.15 -24.66 1.87
CA PRO A 147 14.11 -25.12 0.88
C PRO A 147 14.34 -24.08 -0.24
N PRO A 148 15.56 -23.94 -0.76
CA PRO A 148 15.91 -22.93 -1.80
C PRO A 148 14.96 -22.95 -3.00
N GLN A 149 14.49 -24.14 -3.42
CA GLN A 149 13.60 -24.33 -4.57
C GLN A 149 12.19 -23.76 -4.35
N ARG A 150 11.82 -23.47 -3.11
CA ARG A 150 10.51 -22.93 -2.74
C ARG A 150 10.54 -21.49 -2.23
N LEU A 151 11.71 -20.85 -2.21
CA LEU A 151 11.87 -19.47 -1.70
C LEU A 151 11.07 -18.45 -2.51
N GLU A 152 11.00 -18.64 -3.83
CA GLU A 152 10.19 -17.75 -4.68
C GLU A 152 8.70 -17.79 -4.28
N LEU A 153 8.14 -19.01 -4.10
CA LEU A 153 6.77 -19.19 -3.67
C LEU A 153 6.54 -18.65 -2.25
N ALA A 154 7.51 -18.81 -1.35
CA ALA A 154 7.45 -18.28 0.01
C ALA A 154 7.41 -16.74 0.01
N ASN A 155 8.22 -16.09 -0.84
CA ASN A 155 8.22 -14.64 -0.99
C ASN A 155 6.92 -14.13 -1.61
N GLN A 156 6.37 -14.83 -2.62
CA GLN A 156 5.06 -14.50 -3.19
C GLN A 156 3.95 -14.57 -2.12
N LEU A 157 3.95 -15.61 -1.28
CA LEU A 157 3.01 -15.72 -0.17
C LEU A 157 3.16 -14.60 0.84
N ASN A 158 4.39 -14.24 1.21
CA ASN A 158 4.64 -13.12 2.12
C ASN A 158 4.09 -11.80 1.55
N LEU A 159 4.23 -11.55 0.25
CA LEU A 159 3.62 -10.38 -0.39
C LEU A 159 2.08 -10.42 -0.33
N ILE A 160 1.48 -11.59 -0.58
CA ILE A 160 0.03 -11.78 -0.44
C ILE A 160 -0.40 -11.56 1.02
N GLY A 161 0.34 -12.09 1.98
CA GLY A 161 0.08 -11.88 3.40
C GLY A 161 0.21 -10.42 3.83
N SER A 162 1.14 -9.67 3.21
CA SER A 162 1.34 -8.25 3.53
C SER A 162 0.28 -7.33 2.91
N TYR A 163 -0.02 -7.49 1.63
CA TYR A 163 -0.95 -6.59 0.93
C TYR A 163 -2.38 -7.12 0.83
N GLY A 164 -2.57 -8.43 0.80
CA GLY A 164 -3.90 -9.05 0.76
C GLY A 164 -4.68 -8.90 2.06
N THR A 165 -4.03 -8.53 3.15
CA THR A 165 -4.68 -8.23 4.44
C THR A 165 -5.28 -6.82 4.49
N ALA A 166 -4.88 -5.91 3.61
CA ALA A 166 -5.34 -4.53 3.62
C ALA A 166 -6.87 -4.37 3.49
N PRO A 167 -7.56 -4.99 2.50
CA PRO A 167 -9.01 -4.87 2.41
C PRO A 167 -9.73 -5.50 3.62
N ILE A 168 -9.15 -6.54 4.21
CA ILE A 168 -9.73 -7.20 5.40
C ILE A 168 -9.59 -6.29 6.63
N ALA A 169 -8.43 -5.65 6.79
CA ALA A 169 -8.21 -4.68 7.86
C ALA A 169 -9.14 -3.46 7.71
N ALA A 170 -9.33 -2.96 6.50
CA ALA A 170 -10.22 -1.86 6.21
C ALA A 170 -11.71 -2.23 6.48
N LEU A 171 -12.12 -3.46 6.12
CA LEU A 171 -13.45 -3.96 6.44
C LEU A 171 -13.67 -4.08 7.95
N LEU A 172 -12.68 -4.61 8.68
CA LEU A 172 -12.74 -4.67 10.14
C LEU A 172 -12.82 -3.26 10.74
N PHE A 173 -11.98 -2.33 10.27
CA PHE A 173 -12.02 -0.94 10.72
C PHE A 173 -13.41 -0.33 10.54
N SER A 174 -13.98 -0.44 9.33
CA SER A 174 -15.33 0.06 9.03
C SER A 174 -16.39 -0.59 9.92
N GLY A 175 -16.32 -1.91 10.12
CA GLY A 175 -17.25 -2.64 10.99
C GLY A 175 -17.15 -2.21 12.46
N LEU A 176 -15.94 -2.04 12.99
CA LEU A 176 -15.73 -1.55 14.36
C LEU A 176 -16.22 -0.12 14.53
N SER A 177 -16.05 0.72 13.52
CA SER A 177 -16.53 2.08 13.53
C SER A 177 -18.07 2.15 13.52
N LEU A 178 -18.76 1.21 12.84
CA LEU A 178 -20.23 1.15 12.86
C LEU A 178 -20.79 0.73 14.22
N VAL A 179 -20.06 -0.09 14.99
CA VAL A 179 -20.50 -0.52 16.32
C VAL A 179 -19.99 0.38 17.45
N GLY A 180 -19.19 1.38 17.15
CA GLY A 180 -18.61 2.31 18.14
C GLY A 180 -19.69 3.02 18.95
N GLN A 181 -20.63 3.68 18.30
CA GLN A 181 -21.69 4.44 18.96
C GLN A 181 -22.57 3.58 19.90
N PRO A 182 -23.16 2.46 19.48
CA PRO A 182 -23.92 1.64 20.41
C PRO A 182 -23.10 1.01 21.54
N LEU A 183 -21.79 0.88 21.36
CA LEU A 183 -20.90 0.31 22.37
C LEU A 183 -20.39 1.37 23.35
N SER A 184 -20.22 2.61 22.94
CA SER A 184 -19.85 3.74 23.82
C SER A 184 -20.92 4.02 24.86
N ASP A 185 -22.20 3.78 24.54
CA ASP A 185 -23.32 3.89 25.47
C ASP A 185 -23.29 2.80 26.58
N LEU A 186 -22.65 1.66 26.30
CA LEU A 186 -22.61 0.50 27.20
C LEU A 186 -21.31 0.39 27.98
N ILE A 187 -20.18 0.79 27.39
CA ILE A 187 -18.84 0.59 27.93
C ILE A 187 -18.08 1.91 28.01
N PRO A 188 -17.85 2.45 29.22
CA PRO A 188 -17.04 3.66 29.40
C PRO A 188 -15.63 3.50 28.82
N GLY A 189 -15.16 4.51 28.09
CA GLY A 189 -13.81 4.50 27.49
C GLY A 189 -13.73 4.00 26.04
N ILE A 190 -14.86 3.65 25.42
CA ILE A 190 -14.99 3.48 23.99
C ILE A 190 -15.45 4.80 23.39
N ASP A 191 -14.82 5.20 22.27
CA ASP A 191 -15.23 6.37 21.50
C ASP A 191 -16.44 6.07 20.61
N GLU A 192 -17.25 7.10 20.34
CA GLU A 192 -18.45 6.97 19.52
C GLU A 192 -18.15 6.48 18.08
N GLU A 193 -16.99 6.81 17.56
CA GLU A 193 -16.56 6.41 16.21
C GLU A 193 -15.91 5.01 16.16
N GLY A 194 -15.75 4.31 17.30
CA GLY A 194 -15.15 2.96 17.38
C GLY A 194 -13.67 2.88 17.00
N ILE A 195 -12.98 4.02 16.95
CA ILE A 195 -11.55 4.09 16.57
C ILE A 195 -10.69 3.43 17.64
N TYR A 196 -11.04 3.63 18.93
CA TYR A 196 -10.32 2.97 20.03
C TYR A 196 -10.44 1.46 19.98
N LEU A 197 -11.62 0.94 19.56
CA LEU A 197 -11.81 -0.49 19.35
C LEU A 197 -10.88 -1.04 18.27
N ALA A 198 -10.70 -0.29 17.17
CA ALA A 198 -9.79 -0.67 16.10
C ALA A 198 -8.33 -0.67 16.58
N ILE A 199 -7.93 0.29 17.42
CA ILE A 199 -6.59 0.33 18.03
C ILE A 199 -6.38 -0.85 18.99
N TYR A 200 -7.37 -1.19 19.82
CA TYR A 200 -7.29 -2.36 20.72
C TYR A 200 -7.25 -3.66 19.93
N ALA A 201 -8.08 -3.80 18.88
CA ALA A 201 -8.04 -4.96 18.01
C ALA A 201 -6.67 -5.10 17.32
N ASN A 202 -6.10 -3.98 16.85
CA ASN A 202 -4.74 -3.96 16.33
C ASN A 202 -3.71 -4.40 17.37
N ALA A 203 -3.75 -3.86 18.59
CA ALA A 203 -2.86 -4.28 19.67
C ALA A 203 -2.93 -5.80 19.89
N ALA A 204 -4.13 -6.37 19.92
CA ALA A 204 -4.32 -7.82 20.07
C ALA A 204 -3.63 -8.63 18.94
N THR A 205 -3.55 -8.10 17.71
CA THR A 205 -2.85 -8.79 16.62
C THR A 205 -1.35 -8.94 16.90
N PHE A 206 -0.71 -7.94 17.49
CA PHE A 206 0.70 -8.02 17.89
C PHE A 206 0.93 -8.99 19.05
N LEU A 207 0.01 -9.07 20.01
CA LEU A 207 0.09 -10.05 21.08
C LEU A 207 0.00 -11.48 20.52
N LEU A 208 -0.91 -11.72 19.59
CA LEU A 208 -1.04 -13.01 18.93
C LEU A 208 0.17 -13.33 18.04
N SER A 209 0.72 -12.32 17.33
CA SER A 209 1.97 -12.46 16.57
C SER A 209 3.15 -12.85 17.48
N ALA A 210 3.32 -12.18 18.63
CA ALA A 210 4.36 -12.48 19.61
C ALA A 210 4.24 -13.94 20.09
N TRP A 211 3.01 -14.40 20.38
CA TRP A 211 2.76 -15.77 20.79
C TRP A 211 3.11 -16.77 19.69
N LEU A 212 2.72 -16.54 18.43
CA LEU A 212 3.06 -17.39 17.31
C LEU A 212 4.58 -17.46 17.08
N VAL A 213 5.26 -16.30 17.03
CA VAL A 213 6.71 -16.20 16.85
C VAL A 213 7.45 -16.92 17.96
N SER A 214 6.98 -16.82 19.21
CA SER A 214 7.59 -17.51 20.36
C SER A 214 7.62 -19.04 20.18
N ARG A 215 6.74 -19.59 19.35
CA ARG A 215 6.63 -21.03 19.06
C ARG A 215 7.32 -21.46 17.76
N VAL A 216 7.96 -20.55 17.04
CA VAL A 216 8.76 -20.90 15.87
C VAL A 216 10.10 -21.45 16.33
N PRO A 217 10.52 -22.64 15.90
CA PRO A 217 11.87 -23.14 16.13
C PRO A 217 12.82 -22.42 15.16
N PHE A 218 13.57 -21.45 15.68
CA PHE A 218 14.59 -20.75 14.90
C PHE A 218 15.83 -21.61 14.80
N PRO A 219 16.37 -21.89 13.59
CA PRO A 219 17.62 -22.58 13.43
C PRO A 219 18.77 -21.75 14.03
N LYS A 220 19.75 -22.43 14.64
CA LYS A 220 20.97 -21.77 15.12
C LYS A 220 21.63 -21.03 13.95
N ARG A 221 22.06 -19.79 14.20
CA ARG A 221 22.65 -18.90 13.22
C ARG A 221 23.83 -19.57 12.53
N ALA A 222 23.73 -19.85 11.23
CA ALA A 222 24.91 -20.13 10.43
C ALA A 222 25.70 -18.82 10.28
N THR A 223 26.98 -18.85 10.58
CA THR A 223 27.91 -17.74 10.34
C THR A 223 27.96 -17.50 8.82
N ARG A 224 27.15 -16.56 8.34
CA ARG A 224 27.15 -16.12 6.95
C ARG A 224 28.20 -15.04 6.82
N GLU A 225 29.16 -15.25 5.94
CA GLU A 225 30.11 -14.21 5.55
C GLU A 225 29.32 -12.95 5.18
N GLN A 226 29.68 -11.84 5.81
CA GLN A 226 29.12 -10.53 5.52
C GLN A 226 29.51 -10.17 4.08
N HIS A 227 28.59 -10.33 3.14
CA HIS A 227 28.72 -9.63 1.86
C HIS A 227 28.64 -8.15 2.18
N ALA A 228 29.74 -7.45 1.96
CA ALA A 228 29.81 -5.99 2.11
C ALA A 228 28.63 -5.36 1.36
N SER A 229 27.78 -4.63 2.08
CA SER A 229 26.72 -3.87 1.45
C SER A 229 27.36 -2.85 0.54
N GLU A 230 27.21 -3.03 -0.79
CA GLU A 230 27.54 -1.97 -1.74
C GLU A 230 26.82 -0.69 -1.25
N SER A 231 27.56 0.42 -1.24
CA SER A 231 27.04 1.71 -0.78
C SER A 231 25.73 2.02 -1.50
N VAL A 232 24.64 2.21 -0.74
CA VAL A 232 23.31 2.58 -1.25
C VAL A 232 23.40 3.79 -2.18
N ALA A 233 24.29 4.74 -1.87
CA ALA A 233 24.57 5.92 -2.70
C ALA A 233 25.09 5.54 -4.10
N ARG A 234 25.93 4.50 -4.21
CA ARG A 234 26.47 4.03 -5.50
C ARG A 234 25.37 3.36 -6.34
N SER A 235 24.52 2.56 -5.71
CA SER A 235 23.37 1.93 -6.39
C SER A 235 22.37 2.97 -6.90
N ILE A 236 22.17 4.08 -6.20
CA ILE A 236 21.29 5.18 -6.65
C ILE A 236 21.91 5.92 -7.84
N THR A 237 23.21 6.24 -7.80
CA THR A 237 23.88 6.94 -8.92
C THR A 237 23.91 6.11 -10.19
N ASP A 238 24.22 4.83 -10.10
CA ASP A 238 24.20 3.90 -11.23
C ASP A 238 22.79 3.75 -11.82
N GLY A 239 21.78 3.69 -10.97
CA GLY A 239 20.38 3.64 -11.38
C GLY A 239 19.92 4.92 -12.12
N LEU A 240 20.35 6.10 -11.66
CA LEU A 240 20.05 7.37 -12.32
C LEU A 240 20.71 7.48 -13.71
N LEU A 241 21.90 6.90 -13.90
CA LEU A 241 22.54 6.82 -15.21
C LEU A 241 21.74 5.94 -16.18
N ILE A 242 21.22 4.80 -15.74
CA ILE A 242 20.36 3.91 -16.54
C ILE A 242 19.10 4.65 -17.01
N LEU A 243 18.47 5.46 -16.13
CA LEU A 243 17.30 6.27 -16.48
C LEU A 243 17.62 7.33 -17.55
N LYS A 244 18.83 7.87 -17.55
CA LYS A 244 19.27 8.87 -18.53
C LYS A 244 19.48 8.26 -19.92
N GLU A 245 19.99 7.05 -19.99
CA GLU A 245 20.42 6.40 -21.24
C GLU A 245 19.28 5.63 -21.93
N ARG A 246 18.26 5.14 -21.18
CA ARG A 246 17.20 4.27 -21.72
C ARG A 246 15.81 4.91 -21.62
N PRO A 247 15.27 5.51 -22.71
CA PRO A 247 13.95 6.17 -22.72
C PRO A 247 12.81 5.27 -22.27
N PHE A 248 12.85 3.97 -22.60
CA PHE A 248 11.87 2.99 -22.19
C PHE A 248 11.80 2.85 -20.65
N VAL A 249 12.98 2.67 -20.01
CA VAL A 249 13.07 2.55 -18.54
C VAL A 249 12.63 3.84 -17.86
N ARG A 250 13.00 4.98 -18.43
CA ARG A 250 12.56 6.30 -17.93
C ARG A 250 11.04 6.45 -17.96
N GLY A 251 10.39 6.06 -19.07
CA GLY A 251 8.92 6.10 -19.19
C GLY A 251 8.24 5.17 -18.19
N LEU A 252 8.80 3.97 -17.98
CA LEU A 252 8.30 2.99 -17.03
C LEU A 252 8.39 3.51 -15.59
N VAL A 253 9.56 3.97 -15.18
CA VAL A 253 9.79 4.51 -13.82
C VAL A 253 8.91 5.72 -13.55
N ALA A 254 8.83 6.66 -14.48
CA ALA A 254 7.99 7.83 -14.31
C ALA A 254 6.50 7.49 -14.22
N GLY A 255 6.04 6.48 -14.98
CA GLY A 255 4.68 5.96 -14.85
C GLY A 255 4.43 5.36 -13.46
N MET A 256 5.38 4.57 -12.93
CA MET A 256 5.27 4.00 -11.58
C MET A 256 5.26 5.09 -10.51
N LEU A 257 6.18 6.05 -10.57
CA LEU A 257 6.20 7.19 -9.64
C LEU A 257 4.89 7.99 -9.69
N GLY A 258 4.33 8.21 -10.89
CA GLY A 258 3.03 8.86 -11.05
C GLY A 258 1.88 8.07 -10.43
N ALA A 259 1.90 6.74 -10.53
CA ALA A 259 0.92 5.86 -9.91
C ALA A 259 1.01 5.92 -8.37
N PHE A 260 2.22 5.85 -7.81
CA PHE A 260 2.44 5.94 -6.36
C PHE A 260 2.12 7.33 -5.82
N ALA A 261 2.42 8.39 -6.58
CA ALA A 261 2.03 9.75 -6.23
C ALA A 261 0.50 9.90 -6.20
N GLY A 262 -0.21 9.46 -7.23
CA GLY A 262 -1.66 9.51 -7.28
C GLY A 262 -2.32 8.67 -6.18
N GLY A 263 -1.84 7.43 -5.96
CA GLY A 263 -2.31 6.57 -4.89
C GLY A 263 -2.03 7.14 -3.49
N GLY A 264 -0.85 7.74 -3.29
CA GLY A 264 -0.50 8.42 -2.04
C GLY A 264 -1.41 9.62 -1.74
N LEU A 265 -1.75 10.43 -2.76
CA LEU A 265 -2.70 11.53 -2.59
C LEU A 265 -4.10 11.03 -2.19
N VAL A 266 -4.58 9.95 -2.82
CA VAL A 266 -5.87 9.33 -2.43
C VAL A 266 -5.85 8.87 -0.98
N ILE A 267 -4.80 8.15 -0.57
CA ILE A 267 -4.67 7.65 0.79
C ILE A 267 -4.53 8.81 1.80
N GLY A 268 -3.68 9.79 1.50
CA GLY A 268 -3.38 10.91 2.40
C GLY A 268 -4.55 11.84 2.67
N LEU A 269 -5.52 11.92 1.74
CA LEU A 269 -6.69 12.78 1.85
C LEU A 269 -8.00 12.01 2.09
N ALA A 270 -7.94 10.68 2.17
CA ALA A 270 -9.13 9.85 2.23
C ALA A 270 -10.03 10.15 3.45
N THR A 271 -9.45 10.47 4.61
CA THR A 271 -10.21 10.88 5.81
C THR A 271 -11.06 12.12 5.52
N ARG A 272 -10.43 13.20 5.07
CA ARG A 272 -11.11 14.45 4.78
C ARG A 272 -12.12 14.31 3.64
N PHE A 273 -11.77 13.62 2.58
CA PHE A 273 -12.65 13.37 1.44
C PHE A 273 -13.96 12.68 1.85
N VAL A 274 -13.88 11.74 2.78
CA VAL A 274 -15.05 11.01 3.28
C VAL A 274 -15.83 11.82 4.32
N GLU A 275 -15.15 12.61 5.15
CA GLU A 275 -15.79 13.56 6.07
C GLU A 275 -16.62 14.61 5.33
N ASP A 276 -16.11 15.16 4.23
CA ASP A 276 -16.81 16.12 3.38
C ASP A 276 -18.11 15.52 2.77
N MET A 277 -18.20 14.19 2.68
CA MET A 277 -19.42 13.46 2.28
C MET A 277 -20.33 13.07 3.45
N GLY A 278 -19.98 13.43 4.68
CA GLY A 278 -20.74 13.08 5.88
C GLY A 278 -20.71 11.60 6.25
N ALA A 279 -19.72 10.85 5.76
CA ALA A 279 -19.67 9.39 5.93
C ALA A 279 -18.76 8.90 7.07
N GLY A 280 -17.99 9.80 7.70
CA GLY A 280 -17.17 9.54 8.88
C GLY A 280 -16.19 8.35 8.78
N ALA A 281 -15.80 7.84 9.94
CA ALA A 281 -14.85 6.71 10.02
C ALA A 281 -15.31 5.43 9.32
N PRO A 282 -16.60 5.01 9.35
CA PRO A 282 -17.06 3.86 8.59
C PRO A 282 -16.88 4.02 7.09
N GLY A 283 -17.20 5.20 6.55
CA GLY A 283 -17.03 5.51 5.13
C GLY A 283 -15.55 5.51 4.72
N TYR A 284 -14.67 5.98 5.59
CA TYR A 284 -13.23 5.92 5.39
C TYR A 284 -12.75 4.47 5.20
N GLY A 285 -13.16 3.56 6.09
CA GLY A 285 -12.87 2.13 5.95
C GLY A 285 -13.43 1.54 4.65
N MET A 286 -14.69 1.86 4.29
CA MET A 286 -15.33 1.38 3.06
C MET A 286 -14.60 1.84 1.80
N LEU A 287 -14.10 3.09 1.77
CA LEU A 287 -13.30 3.60 0.66
C LEU A 287 -12.05 2.75 0.45
N PHE A 288 -11.34 2.41 1.53
CA PHE A 288 -10.16 1.54 1.47
C PHE A 288 -10.50 0.10 1.05
N VAL A 289 -11.61 -0.46 1.55
CA VAL A 289 -12.10 -1.77 1.07
C VAL A 289 -12.26 -1.76 -0.45
N SER A 290 -12.90 -0.71 -0.99
CA SER A 290 -13.14 -0.57 -2.42
C SER A 290 -11.84 -0.47 -3.22
N VAL A 291 -10.92 0.42 -2.84
CA VAL A 291 -9.63 0.60 -3.51
C VAL A 291 -8.81 -0.68 -3.48
N PHE A 292 -8.61 -1.29 -2.31
CA PHE A 292 -7.74 -2.45 -2.18
C PHE A 292 -8.35 -3.72 -2.77
N SER A 293 -9.67 -3.89 -2.71
CA SER A 293 -10.36 -5.00 -3.40
C SER A 293 -10.26 -4.86 -4.91
N GLY A 294 -10.44 -3.64 -5.44
CA GLY A 294 -10.21 -3.34 -6.85
C GLY A 294 -8.77 -3.62 -7.25
N MET A 295 -7.80 -3.17 -6.46
CA MET A 295 -6.38 -3.40 -6.71
C MET A 295 -6.03 -4.90 -6.72
N ALA A 296 -6.54 -5.68 -5.77
CA ALA A 296 -6.37 -7.12 -5.74
C ALA A 296 -6.95 -7.79 -6.99
N LEU A 297 -8.14 -7.36 -7.44
CA LEU A 297 -8.75 -7.84 -8.68
C LEU A 297 -7.89 -7.49 -9.90
N GLY A 298 -7.41 -6.26 -10.00
CA GLY A 298 -6.53 -5.78 -11.07
C GLY A 298 -5.22 -6.57 -11.16
N LEU A 299 -4.57 -6.82 -10.02
CA LEU A 299 -3.37 -7.64 -9.91
C LEU A 299 -3.57 -9.07 -10.45
N VAL A 300 -4.71 -9.68 -10.12
CA VAL A 300 -5.00 -11.09 -10.46
C VAL A 300 -5.54 -11.24 -11.86
N LEU A 301 -6.51 -10.42 -12.26
CA LEU A 301 -7.25 -10.58 -13.52
C LEU A 301 -6.65 -9.79 -14.67
N GLY A 302 -6.01 -8.63 -14.40
CA GLY A 302 -5.50 -7.74 -15.44
C GLY A 302 -4.62 -8.46 -16.47
N PRO A 303 -3.53 -9.14 -16.05
CA PRO A 303 -2.66 -9.85 -16.99
C PRO A 303 -3.33 -11.02 -17.71
N ARG A 304 -4.39 -11.60 -17.12
CA ARG A 304 -5.14 -12.72 -17.72
C ARG A 304 -6.16 -12.25 -18.74
N VAL A 305 -6.91 -11.20 -18.41
CA VAL A 305 -7.97 -10.67 -19.25
C VAL A 305 -7.39 -9.97 -20.49
N LEU A 306 -6.25 -9.34 -20.35
CA LEU A 306 -5.61 -8.56 -21.43
C LEU A 306 -4.44 -9.30 -22.08
N ARG A 307 -4.44 -10.65 -22.08
CA ARG A 307 -3.50 -11.47 -22.84
C ARG A 307 -3.59 -11.14 -24.32
N GLY A 308 -2.43 -10.88 -24.96
CA GLY A 308 -2.34 -10.46 -26.35
C GLY A 308 -2.31 -8.95 -26.56
N PHE A 309 -2.63 -8.16 -25.54
CA PHE A 309 -2.40 -6.72 -25.55
C PHE A 309 -0.91 -6.44 -25.24
N SER A 310 -0.33 -5.44 -25.90
CA SER A 310 1.06 -5.04 -25.67
C SER A 310 1.23 -4.60 -24.20
N ARG A 311 2.18 -5.19 -23.48
CA ARG A 311 2.41 -4.87 -22.05
C ARG A 311 2.79 -3.40 -21.81
N PRO A 312 3.69 -2.77 -22.60
CA PRO A 312 3.99 -1.36 -22.46
C PRO A 312 2.76 -0.46 -22.63
N ARG A 313 1.92 -0.78 -23.61
CA ARG A 313 0.68 -0.04 -23.84
C ARG A 313 -0.34 -0.27 -22.74
N LEU A 314 -0.45 -1.52 -22.25
CA LEU A 314 -1.33 -1.87 -21.16
C LEU A 314 -0.98 -1.09 -19.89
N PHE A 315 0.32 -0.96 -19.59
CA PHE A 315 0.80 -0.17 -18.48
C PHE A 315 0.36 1.30 -18.58
N GLY A 316 0.71 1.97 -19.69
CA GLY A 316 0.37 3.38 -19.88
C GLY A 316 -1.15 3.63 -19.93
N SER A 317 -1.92 2.75 -20.59
CA SER A 317 -3.38 2.88 -20.66
C SER A 317 -4.07 2.64 -19.30
N ALA A 318 -3.58 1.69 -18.51
CA ALA A 318 -4.10 1.45 -17.16
C ALA A 318 -3.89 2.66 -16.26
N LEU A 319 -2.69 3.26 -16.27
CA LEU A 319 -2.42 4.47 -15.49
C LEU A 319 -3.24 5.68 -15.98
N SER A 320 -3.39 5.84 -17.31
CA SER A 320 -4.22 6.90 -17.87
C SER A 320 -5.69 6.74 -17.48
N ALA A 321 -6.21 5.51 -17.51
CA ALA A 321 -7.57 5.20 -17.06
C ALA A 321 -7.73 5.43 -15.56
N ALA A 322 -6.74 5.05 -14.74
CA ALA A 322 -6.73 5.35 -13.32
C ALA A 322 -6.80 6.87 -13.05
N GLY A 323 -6.03 7.66 -13.80
CA GLY A 323 -6.07 9.13 -13.73
C GLY A 323 -7.45 9.70 -14.07
N ILE A 324 -8.10 9.20 -15.13
CA ILE A 324 -9.47 9.61 -15.50
C ILE A 324 -10.47 9.25 -14.40
N VAL A 325 -10.38 8.04 -13.85
CA VAL A 325 -11.26 7.62 -12.75
C VAL A 325 -11.03 8.46 -11.49
N LEU A 326 -9.78 8.84 -11.20
CA LEU A 326 -9.46 9.72 -10.07
C LEU A 326 -10.03 11.12 -10.28
N LEU A 327 -10.01 11.66 -11.51
CA LEU A 327 -10.70 12.92 -11.84
C LEU A 327 -12.21 12.81 -11.63
N ALA A 328 -12.83 11.68 -12.04
CA ALA A 328 -14.24 11.44 -11.79
C ALA A 328 -14.53 11.31 -10.28
N LEU A 329 -13.68 10.61 -9.52
CA LEU A 329 -13.79 10.46 -8.08
C LEU A 329 -13.75 11.81 -7.35
N ALA A 330 -12.92 12.75 -7.81
CA ALA A 330 -12.82 14.09 -7.25
C ALA A 330 -14.11 14.92 -7.38
N LEU A 331 -15.02 14.53 -8.28
CA LEU A 331 -16.23 15.29 -8.60
C LEU A 331 -17.51 14.68 -8.02
N VAL A 332 -17.44 13.50 -7.39
CA VAL A 332 -18.65 12.85 -6.86
C VAL A 332 -19.01 13.37 -5.47
N PRO A 333 -20.31 13.64 -5.23
CA PRO A 333 -20.77 14.25 -4.00
C PRO A 333 -21.12 13.27 -2.88
N THR A 334 -21.16 11.97 -3.17
CA THR A 334 -21.66 10.95 -2.22
C THR A 334 -20.76 9.74 -2.17
N LEU A 335 -20.65 9.12 -0.99
CA LEU A 335 -19.89 7.90 -0.79
C LEU A 335 -20.39 6.76 -1.70
N LEU A 336 -21.71 6.66 -1.91
CA LEU A 336 -22.29 5.59 -2.74
C LEU A 336 -21.74 5.60 -4.18
N LEU A 337 -21.50 6.80 -4.74
CA LEU A 337 -20.88 6.95 -6.07
C LEU A 337 -19.34 6.84 -6.02
N ALA A 338 -18.76 7.25 -4.90
CA ALA A 338 -17.31 7.18 -4.71
C ALA A 338 -16.79 5.73 -4.62
N LEU A 339 -17.51 4.83 -3.95
CA LEU A 339 -17.06 3.44 -3.74
C LEU A 339 -16.83 2.67 -5.05
N PRO A 340 -17.76 2.64 -6.03
CA PRO A 340 -17.50 1.95 -7.30
C PRO A 340 -16.36 2.60 -8.10
N LEU A 341 -16.23 3.92 -8.08
CA LEU A 341 -15.10 4.60 -8.73
C LEU A 341 -13.78 4.26 -8.04
N ALA A 342 -13.74 4.23 -6.71
CA ALA A 342 -12.57 3.83 -5.93
C ALA A 342 -12.16 2.37 -6.24
N PHE A 343 -13.13 1.47 -6.39
CA PHE A 343 -12.88 0.09 -6.81
C PHE A 343 -12.25 0.02 -8.21
N VAL A 344 -12.81 0.74 -9.17
CA VAL A 344 -12.29 0.80 -10.56
C VAL A 344 -10.91 1.45 -10.59
N LEU A 345 -10.69 2.54 -9.81
CA LEU A 345 -9.37 3.15 -9.64
C LEU A 345 -8.36 2.12 -9.14
N GLY A 346 -8.69 1.41 -8.06
CA GLY A 346 -7.86 0.36 -7.51
C GLY A 346 -7.53 -0.72 -8.55
N ALA A 347 -8.53 -1.17 -9.34
CA ALA A 347 -8.32 -2.18 -10.36
C ALA A 347 -7.30 -1.73 -11.43
N PHE A 348 -7.39 -0.51 -11.93
CA PHE A 348 -6.42 0.01 -12.89
C PHE A 348 -5.02 0.19 -12.29
N VAL A 349 -4.93 0.67 -11.04
CA VAL A 349 -3.66 0.77 -10.30
C VAL A 349 -3.04 -0.62 -10.13
N GLY A 350 -3.83 -1.64 -9.78
CA GLY A 350 -3.37 -3.03 -9.66
C GLY A 350 -2.84 -3.60 -10.97
N VAL A 351 -3.52 -3.34 -12.10
CA VAL A 351 -3.01 -3.71 -13.44
C VAL A 351 -1.69 -3.01 -13.72
N GLY A 352 -1.62 -1.70 -13.52
CA GLY A 352 -0.39 -0.91 -13.71
C GLY A 352 0.77 -1.46 -12.88
N TRP A 353 0.52 -1.76 -11.61
CA TRP A 353 1.52 -2.31 -10.70
C TRP A 353 2.13 -3.62 -11.23
N VAL A 354 1.28 -4.64 -11.47
CA VAL A 354 1.79 -5.96 -11.90
C VAL A 354 2.46 -5.91 -13.27
N VAL A 355 1.95 -5.10 -14.18
CA VAL A 355 2.55 -4.95 -15.52
C VAL A 355 3.86 -4.16 -15.44
N GLY A 356 3.93 -3.11 -14.64
CA GLY A 356 5.13 -2.31 -14.43
C GLY A 356 6.30 -3.15 -13.93
N TYR A 357 6.10 -3.90 -12.84
CA TYR A 357 7.14 -4.80 -12.30
C TYR A 357 7.49 -5.94 -13.27
N THR A 358 6.51 -6.45 -14.03
CA THR A 358 6.78 -7.45 -15.08
C THR A 358 7.66 -6.88 -16.19
N LEU A 359 7.43 -5.64 -16.62
CA LEU A 359 8.23 -4.97 -17.66
C LEU A 359 9.67 -4.77 -17.20
N ILE A 360 9.92 -4.39 -15.94
CA ILE A 360 11.30 -4.32 -15.39
C ILE A 360 11.99 -5.69 -15.55
N GLY A 361 11.31 -6.77 -15.14
CA GLY A 361 11.86 -8.12 -15.23
C GLY A 361 12.18 -8.60 -16.65
N LEU A 362 11.45 -8.09 -17.66
CA LEU A 362 11.61 -8.52 -19.05
C LEU A 362 12.57 -7.64 -19.88
N THR A 363 12.71 -6.35 -19.52
CA THR A 363 13.47 -5.37 -20.32
C THR A 363 14.87 -5.07 -19.78
N VAL A 364 15.08 -5.37 -18.51
CA VAL A 364 16.37 -5.10 -17.86
C VAL A 364 17.24 -6.36 -17.89
N GLU A 365 18.49 -6.21 -18.31
CA GLU A 365 19.49 -7.27 -18.35
C GLU A 365 19.70 -7.90 -16.97
N ASP A 366 19.96 -9.21 -16.92
CA ASP A 366 20.05 -9.99 -15.67
C ASP A 366 21.07 -9.41 -14.69
N GLU A 367 22.19 -8.86 -15.20
CA GLU A 367 23.29 -8.31 -14.40
C GLU A 367 22.88 -7.06 -13.58
N ILE A 368 21.99 -6.24 -14.10
CA ILE A 368 21.56 -4.97 -13.48
C ILE A 368 20.11 -5.02 -12.96
N ARG A 369 19.38 -6.10 -13.23
CA ARG A 369 17.95 -6.25 -12.89
C ARG A 369 17.69 -6.06 -11.41
N GLY A 370 18.46 -6.67 -10.55
CA GLY A 370 18.32 -6.56 -9.10
C GLY A 370 18.50 -5.11 -8.60
N ARG A 371 19.50 -4.40 -9.15
CA ARG A 371 19.76 -2.98 -8.81
C ARG A 371 18.62 -2.08 -9.30
N THR A 372 18.08 -2.34 -10.50
CA THR A 372 16.95 -1.59 -11.06
C THR A 372 15.68 -1.79 -10.23
N PHE A 373 15.37 -3.04 -9.82
CA PHE A 373 14.24 -3.30 -8.92
C PHE A 373 14.39 -2.56 -7.59
N ALA A 374 15.56 -2.64 -6.97
CA ALA A 374 15.80 -1.97 -5.69
C ALA A 374 15.67 -0.44 -5.81
N LEU A 375 16.20 0.16 -6.89
CA LEU A 375 16.07 1.59 -7.17
C LEU A 375 14.59 1.99 -7.32
N VAL A 376 13.84 1.27 -8.17
CA VAL A 376 12.42 1.59 -8.43
C VAL A 376 11.61 1.48 -7.14
N GLN A 377 11.76 0.40 -6.38
CA GLN A 377 11.08 0.23 -5.09
C GLN A 377 11.43 1.34 -4.10
N SER A 378 12.70 1.76 -4.06
CA SER A 378 13.12 2.86 -3.18
C SER A 378 12.50 4.19 -3.60
N LEU A 379 12.49 4.48 -4.91
CA LEU A 379 11.88 5.71 -5.45
C LEU A 379 10.37 5.72 -5.24
N ASP A 380 9.68 4.60 -5.51
CA ASP A 380 8.24 4.44 -5.29
C ASP A 380 7.90 4.66 -3.80
N GLY A 381 8.70 4.07 -2.90
CA GLY A 381 8.57 4.28 -1.45
C GLY A 381 8.76 5.74 -1.05
N VAL A 382 9.82 6.39 -1.51
CA VAL A 382 10.09 7.81 -1.22
C VAL A 382 8.95 8.70 -1.73
N VAL A 383 8.49 8.49 -2.97
CA VAL A 383 7.38 9.27 -3.54
C VAL A 383 6.10 9.07 -2.75
N LEU A 384 5.74 7.81 -2.47
CA LEU A 384 4.55 7.50 -1.66
C LEU A 384 4.56 8.24 -0.33
N VAL A 385 5.67 8.18 0.36
CA VAL A 385 5.93 8.79 1.66
C VAL A 385 5.80 10.30 1.62
N VAL A 386 6.53 10.93 0.70
CA VAL A 386 6.50 12.40 0.54
C VAL A 386 5.10 12.87 0.19
N VAL A 387 4.42 12.14 -0.68
CA VAL A 387 3.06 12.49 -1.10
C VAL A 387 2.05 12.30 0.04
N LEU A 388 2.11 11.19 0.78
CA LEU A 388 1.26 10.97 1.95
C LEU A 388 1.41 12.09 3.00
N ALA A 389 2.65 12.54 3.23
CA ALA A 389 2.94 13.61 4.17
C ALA A 389 2.46 14.98 3.68
N LEU A 390 2.63 15.27 2.40
CA LEU A 390 2.34 16.60 1.83
C LEU A 390 0.91 16.74 1.31
N ALA A 391 0.19 15.65 1.02
CA ALA A 391 -1.16 15.71 0.46
C ALA A 391 -2.14 16.51 1.34
N PRO A 392 -2.24 16.25 2.66
CA PRO A 392 -3.13 17.02 3.51
C PRO A 392 -2.72 18.50 3.60
N LEU A 393 -1.40 18.77 3.61
CA LEU A 393 -0.87 20.15 3.65
C LEU A 393 -1.21 20.92 2.35
N ALA A 394 -1.12 20.24 1.20
CA ALA A 394 -1.52 20.82 -0.08
C ALA A 394 -3.02 21.16 -0.10
N ALA A 395 -3.85 20.26 0.42
CA ALA A 395 -5.30 20.51 0.53
C ALA A 395 -5.59 21.71 1.44
N ALA A 396 -4.96 21.81 2.62
CA ALA A 396 -5.09 22.95 3.51
C ALA A 396 -4.67 24.26 2.83
N MET A 397 -3.58 24.22 2.05
CA MET A 397 -3.12 25.38 1.27
C MET A 397 -4.16 25.81 0.22
N PHE A 398 -4.79 24.86 -0.50
CA PHE A 398 -5.85 25.18 -1.44
C PHE A 398 -7.10 25.72 -0.76
N ASP A 399 -7.49 25.19 0.40
CA ASP A 399 -8.58 25.75 1.21
C ASP A 399 -8.30 27.23 1.54
N ALA A 400 -7.08 27.53 2.00
CA ALA A 400 -6.71 28.90 2.39
C ALA A 400 -6.62 29.86 1.19
N ILE A 401 -6.01 29.44 0.05
CA ILE A 401 -5.79 30.30 -1.11
C ILE A 401 -7.08 30.56 -1.90
N LEU A 402 -7.94 29.54 -2.03
CA LEU A 402 -9.15 29.59 -2.83
C LEU A 402 -10.40 29.97 -2.02
N GLY A 403 -10.27 30.18 -0.70
CA GLY A 403 -11.39 30.49 0.17
C GLY A 403 -12.41 29.35 0.26
N LEU A 404 -11.94 28.11 0.26
CA LEU A 404 -12.77 26.92 0.36
C LEU A 404 -13.08 26.59 1.84
N PRO A 405 -14.17 25.89 2.14
CA PRO A 405 -15.09 25.21 1.21
C PRO A 405 -16.11 26.13 0.55
N ILE A 406 -16.43 25.84 -0.71
CA ILE A 406 -17.51 26.52 -1.44
C ILE A 406 -18.63 25.51 -1.69
N GLY A 407 -19.82 25.82 -1.18
CA GLY A 407 -21.03 25.05 -1.45
C GLY A 407 -21.67 25.47 -2.78
N VAL A 408 -21.99 24.52 -3.64
CA VAL A 408 -22.70 24.71 -4.89
C VAL A 408 -23.95 23.83 -4.90
N ASP A 409 -25.13 24.45 -5.01
CA ASP A 409 -26.38 23.72 -5.13
C ASP A 409 -26.74 23.48 -6.61
N LEU A 410 -26.73 22.23 -7.01
CA LEU A 410 -27.14 21.78 -8.33
C LEU A 410 -28.38 20.87 -8.22
N GLY A 411 -29.57 21.47 -8.33
CA GLY A 411 -30.84 20.72 -8.44
C GLY A 411 -31.13 19.75 -7.28
N GLY A 412 -30.80 20.15 -6.03
CA GLY A 412 -30.99 19.33 -4.83
C GLY A 412 -29.78 18.50 -4.41
N LEU A 413 -28.68 18.56 -5.15
CA LEU A 413 -27.38 18.04 -4.76
C LEU A 413 -26.53 19.18 -4.19
N HIS A 414 -26.23 19.11 -2.89
CA HIS A 414 -25.23 19.96 -2.26
C HIS A 414 -23.83 19.44 -2.57
N LEU A 415 -23.07 20.19 -3.38
CA LEU A 415 -21.67 19.91 -3.68
C LEU A 415 -20.82 20.84 -2.82
N THR A 416 -20.02 20.28 -1.93
CA THR A 416 -19.03 21.06 -1.17
C THR A 416 -17.67 20.83 -1.79
N TYR A 417 -17.12 21.84 -2.45
CA TYR A 417 -15.78 21.80 -3.00
C TYR A 417 -14.76 22.18 -1.93
N THR A 418 -13.79 21.30 -1.70
CA THR A 418 -12.72 21.44 -0.70
C THR A 418 -11.34 21.35 -1.36
N GLY A 419 -10.30 21.77 -0.64
CA GLY A 419 -8.93 21.61 -1.08
C GLY A 419 -8.52 20.14 -1.31
N ALA A 420 -9.17 19.20 -0.62
CA ALA A 420 -8.99 17.77 -0.87
C ALA A 420 -9.45 17.39 -2.28
N MET A 421 -10.59 17.87 -2.74
CA MET A 421 -11.09 17.63 -4.12
C MET A 421 -10.18 18.27 -5.17
N VAL A 422 -9.74 19.52 -4.94
CA VAL A 422 -8.77 20.19 -5.83
C VAL A 422 -7.46 19.37 -5.93
N THR A 423 -6.98 18.88 -4.80
CA THR A 423 -5.78 18.03 -4.76
C THR A 423 -5.99 16.71 -5.51
N TYR A 424 -7.16 16.08 -5.42
CA TYR A 424 -7.50 14.89 -6.20
C TYR A 424 -7.56 15.18 -7.71
N VAL A 425 -8.05 16.35 -8.13
CA VAL A 425 -8.02 16.77 -9.54
C VAL A 425 -6.56 16.87 -10.03
N ILE A 426 -5.69 17.51 -9.26
CA ILE A 426 -4.26 17.63 -9.60
C ILE A 426 -3.61 16.24 -9.66
N ALA A 427 -3.91 15.37 -8.71
CA ALA A 427 -3.44 13.99 -8.69
C ALA A 427 -3.89 13.20 -9.93
N GLY A 428 -5.17 13.33 -10.30
CA GLY A 428 -5.75 12.69 -11.47
C GLY A 428 -5.09 13.17 -12.77
N LEU A 429 -4.85 14.48 -12.90
CA LEU A 429 -4.14 15.07 -14.05
C LEU A 429 -2.67 14.60 -14.11
N ALA A 430 -1.97 14.55 -12.99
CA ALA A 430 -0.61 14.07 -12.92
C ALA A 430 -0.51 12.58 -13.27
N MET A 431 -1.42 11.75 -12.75
CA MET A 431 -1.49 10.32 -13.05
C MET A 431 -1.84 10.08 -14.53
N LEU A 432 -2.80 10.82 -15.08
CA LEU A 432 -3.15 10.76 -16.49
C LEU A 432 -1.96 11.16 -17.37
N GLY A 433 -1.29 12.27 -17.04
CA GLY A 433 -0.11 12.75 -17.75
C GLY A 433 1.05 11.77 -17.72
N SER A 434 1.34 11.18 -16.56
CA SER A 434 2.38 10.14 -16.42
C SER A 434 2.03 8.86 -17.21
N GLY A 435 0.76 8.44 -17.22
CA GLY A 435 0.27 7.32 -18.00
C GLY A 435 0.39 7.56 -19.51
N ILE A 436 0.00 8.74 -20.00
CA ILE A 436 0.14 9.12 -21.42
C ILE A 436 1.63 9.21 -21.80
N TRP A 437 2.46 9.76 -20.94
CA TRP A 437 3.89 9.84 -21.19
C TRP A 437 4.55 8.46 -21.23
N ALA A 438 4.22 7.59 -20.27
CA ALA A 438 4.66 6.21 -20.26
C ALA A 438 4.22 5.46 -21.54
N TRP A 439 2.96 5.62 -21.94
CA TRP A 439 2.44 5.02 -23.16
C TRP A 439 3.18 5.49 -24.42
N ARG A 440 3.48 6.79 -24.53
CA ARG A 440 4.24 7.36 -25.66
C ARG A 440 5.69 6.93 -25.68
N SER A 441 6.35 6.90 -24.52
CA SER A 441 7.78 6.58 -24.39
C SER A 441 8.08 5.09 -24.61
N MET A 442 7.10 4.22 -24.34
CA MET A 442 7.27 2.76 -24.42
C MET A 442 6.49 2.13 -25.56
N ASN A 443 5.91 2.93 -26.50
CA ASN A 443 5.06 2.43 -27.57
C ASN A 443 5.82 1.51 -28.51
N ASP A 444 5.51 0.20 -28.46
CA ASP A 444 6.11 -0.87 -29.27
C ASP A 444 5.37 -1.15 -30.60
N ARG A 445 4.23 -0.49 -30.86
CA ARG A 445 3.40 -0.67 -32.05
C ARG A 445 2.95 0.69 -32.64
N PRO A 446 3.86 1.49 -33.19
CA PRO A 446 3.50 2.79 -33.78
C PRO A 446 2.49 2.61 -34.92
N GLY A 447 1.48 3.49 -34.96
CA GLY A 447 0.44 3.47 -36.01
C GLY A 447 -0.79 2.59 -35.71
N VAL A 448 -0.77 1.75 -34.68
CA VAL A 448 -1.96 0.95 -34.26
C VAL A 448 -2.64 1.65 -33.10
N SER A 449 -3.93 1.97 -33.18
CA SER A 449 -4.66 2.55 -32.04
C SER A 449 -4.90 1.51 -30.94
N ALA A 450 -4.92 1.95 -29.67
CA ALA A 450 -5.21 1.06 -28.54
C ALA A 450 -6.59 0.39 -28.65
N LEU A 451 -7.59 1.12 -29.20
CA LEU A 451 -8.93 0.59 -29.44
C LEU A 451 -8.94 -0.50 -30.53
N ALA A 452 -8.13 -0.35 -31.58
CA ALA A 452 -8.00 -1.37 -32.62
C ALA A 452 -7.37 -2.65 -32.07
N GLU A 453 -6.31 -2.51 -31.26
CA GLU A 453 -5.66 -3.64 -30.61
C GLU A 453 -6.62 -4.35 -29.63
N LEU A 454 -7.37 -3.60 -28.82
CA LEU A 454 -8.38 -4.16 -27.90
C LEU A 454 -9.47 -4.93 -28.65
N ARG A 455 -10.00 -4.38 -29.77
CA ARG A 455 -10.98 -5.06 -30.60
C ARG A 455 -10.43 -6.36 -31.20
N GLU A 456 -9.17 -6.37 -31.62
CA GLU A 456 -8.51 -7.57 -32.13
C GLU A 456 -8.34 -8.64 -31.03
N VAL A 457 -7.93 -8.24 -29.81
CA VAL A 457 -7.82 -9.17 -28.68
C VAL A 457 -9.17 -9.78 -28.30
N ILE A 458 -10.24 -8.97 -28.28
CA ILE A 458 -11.59 -9.45 -27.99
C ILE A 458 -12.06 -10.41 -29.10
N ARG A 459 -11.86 -10.05 -30.37
CA ARG A 459 -12.27 -10.88 -31.53
C ARG A 459 -11.59 -12.25 -31.56
N ARG A 460 -10.27 -12.31 -31.19
CA ARG A 460 -9.53 -13.58 -31.11
C ARG A 460 -9.97 -14.48 -29.95
N ARG A 461 -10.74 -13.97 -29.00
CA ARG A 461 -11.33 -14.76 -27.91
C ARG A 461 -12.71 -15.31 -28.21
N SER A 462 -13.44 -14.65 -29.10
CA SER A 462 -14.77 -15.06 -29.52
C SER A 462 -14.75 -16.05 -30.70
N SER A 463 -13.59 -16.27 -31.30
CA SER A 463 -13.31 -17.33 -32.31
C SER A 463 -12.58 -18.52 -31.67
#